data_db744bb286dc409191a839e7c319bcab
#
_entry.id   db744bb286dc409191a839e7c319bcab
#
_cell.length_a   1.000
_cell.length_b   1.000
_cell.length_c   1.000
_cell.angle_alpha   90.00
_cell.angle_beta   90.00
_cell.angle_gamma   90.00
#
_symmetry.space_group_name_H-M   'P 1'
#
loop_
_entity.id
_entity.type
_entity.pdbx_description
1 polymer ?
#
loop_
_entity_poly.entity_id
_entity_poly.type
_entity_poly.pdbx_seq_one_letter_code
_entity_poly.pdbx_strand_id
1 'polypeptide(L)'
;MMLLDGREAPAEYERVKDLLGQFFATKTKAELLEAAMQRRLLITPITTTEEVVNSEQLAFRGYWETVEHFDGTKINYPGSFAKFGATPLKKLGAPPRLGEHTDEVLDQSERTPEVPIETVKVSNELPLKGVKILDLMWAMAGPAASRVLADYGAEIIRVESGNKIDAVRTLQPFPNDEADPDKSGIFNNMNAGKQGLSLDLSKPEAIDVIWDLIEWADVVLESFSPKAMSAWGIGYPQIAEKKPEIIMASSCLMGQTGPRAQVPGYGNMAAAIAG
;
A
#
# COMPACT_ATOMS: atom_id res chain seq x y z
N MET A 1 15.32 -10.09 14.17
CA MET A 1 15.11 -8.83 14.88
C MET A 1 16.37 -8.33 15.57
N MET A 2 17.10 -9.13 16.36
CA MET A 2 18.36 -8.74 17.03
C MET A 2 19.45 -8.23 16.08
N LEU A 3 19.53 -8.74 14.85
CA LEU A 3 20.47 -8.25 13.82
C LEU A 3 20.14 -6.84 13.30
N LEU A 4 18.87 -6.41 13.38
CA LEU A 4 18.44 -5.10 12.88
C LEU A 4 18.60 -3.99 13.94
N ASP A 5 18.67 -4.34 15.22
CA ASP A 5 18.79 -3.40 16.33
C ASP A 5 20.24 -3.28 16.86
N GLY A 6 21.19 -3.89 16.15
CA GLY A 6 22.62 -3.80 16.46
C GLY A 6 23.08 -4.59 17.71
N ARG A 7 22.23 -5.46 18.26
CA ARG A 7 22.57 -6.29 19.42
C ARG A 7 23.47 -7.47 19.07
N GLU A 8 23.49 -7.89 17.79
CA GLU A 8 24.36 -8.96 17.33
C GLU A 8 25.64 -8.40 16.71
N ALA A 9 26.73 -9.11 16.90
CA ALA A 9 28.02 -8.72 16.34
C ALA A 9 27.99 -8.75 14.79
N PRO A 10 28.64 -7.80 14.08
CA PRO A 10 28.74 -7.81 12.62
C PRO A 10 29.24 -9.15 12.04
N ALA A 11 30.14 -9.84 12.74
CA ALA A 11 30.65 -11.15 12.32
C ALA A 11 29.57 -12.23 12.26
N GLU A 12 28.57 -12.19 13.15
CA GLU A 12 27.45 -13.13 13.12
C GLU A 12 26.53 -12.86 11.92
N TYR A 13 26.31 -11.59 11.59
CA TYR A 13 25.57 -11.22 10.39
C TYR A 13 26.25 -11.77 9.11
N GLU A 14 27.54 -11.57 8.97
CA GLU A 14 28.29 -12.09 7.80
C GLU A 14 28.26 -13.62 7.77
N ARG A 15 28.42 -14.29 8.90
CA ARG A 15 28.32 -15.75 8.99
C ARG A 15 26.96 -16.27 8.52
N VAL A 16 25.86 -15.66 8.95
CA VAL A 16 24.50 -16.05 8.53
C VAL A 16 24.30 -15.75 7.06
N LYS A 17 24.77 -14.61 6.55
CA LYS A 17 24.71 -14.25 5.14
C LYS A 17 25.42 -15.26 4.26
N ASP A 18 26.62 -15.69 4.63
CA ASP A 18 27.40 -16.67 3.90
C ASP A 18 26.71 -18.05 3.86
N LEU A 19 26.15 -18.52 4.98
CA LEU A 19 25.38 -19.76 5.02
C LEU A 19 24.15 -19.72 4.13
N LEU A 20 23.41 -18.60 4.17
CA LEU A 20 22.25 -18.39 3.29
C LEU A 20 22.69 -18.35 1.82
N GLY A 21 23.79 -17.66 1.51
CA GLY A 21 24.34 -17.59 0.16
C GLY A 21 24.71 -18.97 -0.40
N GLN A 22 25.42 -19.81 0.39
CA GLN A 22 25.74 -21.18 0.03
C GLN A 22 24.49 -22.04 -0.21
N PHE A 23 23.49 -21.91 0.65
CA PHE A 23 22.22 -22.62 0.48
C PHE A 23 21.47 -22.15 -0.78
N PHE A 24 21.36 -20.86 -1.00
CA PHE A 24 20.65 -20.29 -2.16
C PHE A 24 21.33 -20.66 -3.48
N ALA A 25 22.66 -20.77 -3.51
CA ALA A 25 23.41 -21.21 -4.69
C ALA A 25 23.05 -22.62 -5.15
N THR A 26 22.45 -23.45 -4.28
CA THR A 26 22.00 -24.81 -4.62
C THR A 26 20.57 -24.87 -5.15
N LYS A 27 19.87 -23.74 -5.26
CA LYS A 27 18.45 -23.67 -5.58
C LYS A 27 18.18 -22.70 -6.72
N THR A 28 17.11 -22.94 -7.44
CA THR A 28 16.56 -21.99 -8.41
C THR A 28 15.71 -20.93 -7.71
N LYS A 29 15.51 -19.78 -8.37
CA LYS A 29 14.58 -18.70 -7.89
C LYS A 29 13.16 -19.25 -7.66
N ALA A 30 12.68 -20.13 -8.55
CA ALA A 30 11.35 -20.74 -8.46
C ALA A 30 11.22 -21.64 -7.23
N GLU A 31 12.18 -22.55 -6.99
CA GLU A 31 12.18 -23.42 -5.80
C GLU A 31 12.22 -22.64 -4.49
N LEU A 32 13.03 -21.58 -4.43
CA LEU A 32 13.11 -20.71 -3.26
C LEU A 32 11.80 -19.96 -3.00
N LEU A 33 11.18 -19.41 -4.04
CA LEU A 33 9.92 -18.68 -3.91
C LEU A 33 8.79 -19.62 -3.48
N GLU A 34 8.68 -20.81 -4.07
CA GLU A 34 7.66 -21.79 -3.69
C GLU A 34 7.83 -22.22 -2.23
N ALA A 35 9.06 -22.58 -1.83
CA ALA A 35 9.37 -22.93 -0.44
C ALA A 35 9.08 -21.76 0.53
N ALA A 36 9.35 -20.53 0.11
CA ALA A 36 9.04 -19.34 0.88
C ALA A 36 7.53 -19.15 1.07
N MET A 37 6.73 -19.33 0.02
CA MET A 37 5.26 -19.24 0.10
C MET A 37 4.69 -20.30 1.03
N GLN A 38 5.14 -21.56 0.91
CA GLN A 38 4.67 -22.68 1.75
C GLN A 38 4.98 -22.45 3.24
N ARG A 39 6.13 -21.85 3.54
CA ARG A 39 6.62 -21.63 4.91
C ARG A 39 6.38 -20.20 5.42
N ARG A 40 5.79 -19.33 4.62
CA ARG A 40 5.56 -17.91 4.91
C ARG A 40 6.85 -17.16 5.26
N LEU A 41 7.92 -17.45 4.50
CA LEU A 41 9.21 -16.79 4.67
C LEU A 41 9.29 -15.52 3.79
N LEU A 42 10.03 -14.53 4.27
CA LEU A 42 10.28 -13.27 3.57
C LEU A 42 11.44 -13.46 2.57
N ILE A 43 11.21 -14.24 1.53
CA ILE A 43 12.15 -14.48 0.43
C ILE A 43 11.45 -14.21 -0.88
N THR A 44 12.04 -13.34 -1.71
CA THR A 44 11.54 -13.01 -3.04
C THR A 44 12.68 -13.05 -4.05
N PRO A 45 12.43 -13.44 -5.30
CA PRO A 45 13.44 -13.40 -6.34
C PRO A 45 13.81 -11.96 -6.71
N ILE A 46 15.05 -11.74 -7.12
CA ILE A 46 15.40 -10.56 -7.92
C ILE A 46 15.00 -10.91 -9.36
N THR A 47 14.07 -10.15 -9.92
CA THR A 47 13.52 -10.39 -11.25
C THR A 47 14.21 -9.53 -12.30
N THR A 48 14.23 -10.01 -13.53
CA THR A 48 14.61 -9.20 -14.70
C THR A 48 13.38 -8.50 -15.28
N THR A 49 13.58 -7.50 -16.12
CA THR A 49 12.48 -6.82 -16.84
C THR A 49 11.64 -7.83 -17.65
N GLU A 50 12.28 -8.82 -18.28
CA GLU A 50 11.58 -9.88 -19.00
C GLU A 50 10.67 -10.71 -18.08
N GLU A 51 11.17 -11.09 -16.89
CA GLU A 51 10.39 -11.83 -15.89
C GLU A 51 9.22 -10.99 -15.35
N VAL A 52 9.40 -9.67 -15.23
CA VAL A 52 8.30 -8.75 -14.85
C VAL A 52 7.22 -8.70 -15.92
N VAL A 53 7.60 -8.54 -17.19
CA VAL A 53 6.65 -8.52 -18.31
C VAL A 53 5.86 -9.82 -18.41
N ASN A 54 6.51 -10.97 -18.16
CA ASN A 54 5.91 -12.30 -18.20
C ASN A 54 5.31 -12.75 -16.87
N SER A 55 5.17 -11.84 -15.89
CA SER A 55 4.64 -12.17 -14.56
C SER A 55 3.19 -12.64 -14.61
N GLU A 56 2.92 -13.85 -14.14
CA GLU A 56 1.57 -14.42 -14.00
C GLU A 56 0.70 -13.54 -13.07
N GLN A 57 1.29 -12.94 -12.04
CA GLN A 57 0.58 -12.07 -11.11
C GLN A 57 0.12 -10.79 -11.80
N LEU A 58 0.98 -10.15 -12.58
CA LEU A 58 0.64 -8.94 -13.31
C LEU A 58 -0.37 -9.21 -14.41
N ALA A 59 -0.23 -10.34 -15.11
CA ALA A 59 -1.19 -10.80 -16.11
C ALA A 59 -2.56 -11.08 -15.49
N PHE A 60 -2.63 -11.83 -14.37
CA PHE A 60 -3.87 -12.09 -13.64
C PHE A 60 -4.57 -10.81 -13.20
N ARG A 61 -3.79 -9.82 -12.77
CA ARG A 61 -4.33 -8.52 -12.35
C ARG A 61 -4.69 -7.61 -13.52
N GLY A 62 -4.43 -7.99 -14.75
CA GLY A 62 -4.67 -7.14 -15.93
C GLY A 62 -3.88 -5.83 -15.83
N TYR A 63 -2.59 -5.93 -15.47
CA TYR A 63 -1.74 -4.75 -15.26
C TYR A 63 -1.30 -4.13 -16.57
N TRP A 64 -1.04 -4.93 -17.61
CA TRP A 64 -0.57 -4.45 -18.88
C TRP A 64 -1.71 -3.92 -19.74
N GLU A 65 -1.54 -2.74 -20.32
CA GLU A 65 -2.46 -2.15 -21.27
C GLU A 65 -1.78 -2.02 -22.63
N THR A 66 -2.40 -2.63 -23.66
CA THR A 66 -1.90 -2.51 -25.03
C THR A 66 -2.47 -1.26 -25.67
N VAL A 67 -1.59 -0.35 -26.09
CA VAL A 67 -1.94 0.90 -26.77
C VAL A 67 -1.49 0.79 -28.23
N GLU A 68 -2.38 1.08 -29.17
CA GLU A 68 -2.07 1.19 -30.59
C GLU A 68 -1.70 2.64 -30.91
N HIS A 69 -0.51 2.83 -31.45
CA HIS A 69 0.02 4.12 -31.88
C HIS A 69 -0.49 4.49 -33.28
N PHE A 70 -0.30 5.74 -33.67
CA PHE A 70 -0.74 6.29 -34.96
C PHE A 70 -0.17 5.57 -36.20
N ASP A 71 0.95 4.88 -36.06
CA ASP A 71 1.61 4.07 -37.10
C ASP A 71 1.15 2.62 -37.13
N GLY A 72 0.17 2.26 -36.27
CA GLY A 72 -0.33 0.89 -36.09
C GLY A 72 0.52 0.00 -35.17
N THR A 73 1.62 0.53 -34.62
CA THR A 73 2.45 -0.20 -33.65
C THR A 73 1.68 -0.40 -32.35
N LYS A 74 1.69 -1.63 -31.83
CA LYS A 74 1.09 -1.98 -30.53
C LYS A 74 2.15 -2.14 -29.47
N ILE A 75 2.06 -1.36 -28.41
CA ILE A 75 3.01 -1.38 -27.30
C ILE A 75 2.25 -1.66 -26.01
N ASN A 76 2.83 -2.54 -25.16
CA ASN A 76 2.31 -2.79 -23.83
C ASN A 76 2.88 -1.78 -22.85
N TYR A 77 2.01 -1.03 -22.20
CA TYR A 77 2.34 -0.08 -21.15
C TYR A 77 1.95 -0.60 -19.78
N PRO A 78 2.65 -0.19 -18.71
CA PRO A 78 2.14 -0.31 -17.36
C PRO A 78 0.79 0.40 -17.25
N GLY A 79 -0.23 -0.33 -16.84
CA GLY A 79 -1.59 0.19 -16.71
C GLY A 79 -1.86 0.76 -15.32
N SER A 80 -3.10 0.63 -14.85
CA SER A 80 -3.56 1.23 -13.61
C SER A 80 -2.77 0.74 -12.39
N PHE A 81 -2.22 1.67 -11.62
CA PHE A 81 -1.48 1.38 -10.37
C PHE A 81 -2.36 0.84 -9.25
N ALA A 82 -3.68 1.08 -9.29
CA ALA A 82 -4.67 0.61 -8.32
C ALA A 82 -5.94 0.13 -9.02
N LYS A 83 -6.69 -0.75 -8.37
CA LYS A 83 -7.98 -1.22 -8.85
C LYS A 83 -9.10 -0.54 -8.05
N PHE A 84 -9.85 0.33 -8.70
CA PHE A 84 -11.04 0.97 -8.17
C PHE A 84 -12.27 0.17 -8.57
N GLY A 85 -13.04 -0.32 -7.60
CA GLY A 85 -14.19 -1.18 -7.85
C GLY A 85 -15.36 -0.45 -8.52
N ALA A 86 -15.78 0.68 -7.93
CA ALA A 86 -16.92 1.44 -8.41
C ALA A 86 -16.56 2.47 -9.51
N THR A 87 -15.36 3.04 -9.44
CA THR A 87 -14.89 4.10 -10.35
C THR A 87 -13.55 3.73 -10.99
N PRO A 88 -13.52 2.77 -11.93
CA PRO A 88 -12.28 2.32 -12.54
C PRO A 88 -11.56 3.48 -13.25
N LEU A 89 -10.21 3.46 -13.15
CA LEU A 89 -9.39 4.46 -13.83
C LEU A 89 -9.58 4.38 -15.35
N LYS A 90 -9.46 5.52 -16.01
CA LYS A 90 -9.52 5.59 -17.47
C LYS A 90 -8.35 4.82 -18.07
N LYS A 91 -8.62 4.06 -19.13
CA LYS A 91 -7.57 3.38 -19.90
C LYS A 91 -6.66 4.39 -20.59
N LEU A 92 -5.41 4.00 -20.78
CA LEU A 92 -4.44 4.77 -21.52
C LEU A 92 -4.86 4.88 -22.99
N GLY A 93 -4.64 6.07 -23.56
CA GLY A 93 -4.72 6.31 -25.00
C GLY A 93 -3.33 6.46 -25.62
N ALA A 94 -3.26 6.49 -26.94
CA ALA A 94 -2.02 6.83 -27.63
C ALA A 94 -1.58 8.26 -27.27
N PRO A 95 -0.25 8.52 -27.18
CA PRO A 95 0.23 9.90 -27.01
C PRO A 95 -0.14 10.73 -28.25
N PRO A 96 -0.44 12.03 -28.08
CA PRO A 96 -0.80 12.90 -29.21
C PRO A 96 0.42 13.14 -30.10
N ARG A 97 0.17 13.28 -31.40
CA ARG A 97 1.19 13.78 -32.33
C ARG A 97 1.43 15.28 -32.10
N LEU A 98 2.58 15.76 -32.55
CA LEU A 98 2.91 17.18 -32.46
C LEU A 98 1.81 18.04 -33.14
N GLY A 99 1.14 18.89 -32.36
CA GLY A 99 0.11 19.77 -32.84
C GLY A 99 -1.24 19.11 -33.17
N GLU A 100 -1.48 17.84 -32.84
CA GLU A 100 -2.68 17.09 -33.24
C GLU A 100 -3.99 17.76 -32.83
N HIS A 101 -4.01 18.46 -31.70
CA HIS A 101 -5.22 19.11 -31.20
C HIS A 101 -5.13 20.64 -31.20
N THR A 102 -4.19 21.22 -32.00
CA THR A 102 -3.93 22.66 -31.97
C THR A 102 -5.20 23.45 -32.34
N ASP A 103 -5.82 23.11 -33.45
CA ASP A 103 -7.00 23.84 -33.94
C ASP A 103 -8.19 23.65 -32.98
N GLU A 104 -8.42 22.42 -32.50
CA GLU A 104 -9.46 22.12 -31.51
C GLU A 104 -9.29 22.95 -30.22
N VAL A 105 -8.06 23.05 -29.71
CA VAL A 105 -7.77 23.82 -28.50
C VAL A 105 -7.93 25.31 -28.72
N LEU A 106 -7.53 25.82 -29.89
CA LEU A 106 -7.64 27.25 -30.23
C LEU A 106 -9.09 27.66 -30.47
N ASP A 107 -9.87 26.81 -31.16
CA ASP A 107 -11.31 27.05 -31.39
C ASP A 107 -12.13 27.05 -30.08
N GLN A 108 -11.63 26.36 -29.04
CA GLN A 108 -12.23 26.38 -27.68
C GLN A 108 -11.85 27.62 -26.86
N SER A 109 -11.19 28.62 -27.43
CA SER A 109 -10.65 29.80 -26.72
C SER A 109 -11.69 30.68 -26.03
N GLU A 110 -12.99 30.56 -26.33
CA GLU A 110 -14.09 31.23 -25.62
C GLU A 110 -14.62 30.40 -24.43
N ARG A 111 -13.71 29.90 -23.60
CA ARG A 111 -14.12 29.25 -22.33
C ARG A 111 -14.59 30.31 -21.36
N THR A 112 -15.89 30.56 -21.33
CA THR A 112 -16.47 31.27 -20.18
C THR A 112 -16.38 30.36 -18.96
N PRO A 113 -15.80 30.78 -17.85
CA PRO A 113 -15.82 29.99 -16.63
C PRO A 113 -17.26 29.62 -16.29
N GLU A 114 -17.57 28.34 -16.12
CA GLU A 114 -18.93 27.90 -15.74
C GLU A 114 -19.36 28.44 -14.38
N VAL A 115 -18.38 28.78 -13.54
CA VAL A 115 -18.61 29.39 -12.22
C VAL A 115 -17.85 30.73 -12.15
N PRO A 116 -18.53 31.86 -11.89
CA PRO A 116 -17.88 33.13 -11.67
C PRO A 116 -16.86 33.03 -10.52
N ILE A 117 -15.62 33.45 -10.76
CA ILE A 117 -14.53 33.40 -9.76
C ILE A 117 -14.92 34.17 -8.48
N GLU A 118 -15.80 35.17 -8.60
CA GLU A 118 -16.30 35.96 -7.49
C GLU A 118 -17.14 35.19 -6.44
N THR A 119 -17.63 33.99 -6.80
CA THR A 119 -18.43 33.14 -5.90
C THR A 119 -17.64 32.09 -5.16
N VAL A 120 -16.35 31.91 -5.47
CA VAL A 120 -15.50 30.97 -4.77
C VAL A 120 -15.08 31.59 -3.44
N LYS A 121 -15.81 31.30 -2.37
CA LYS A 121 -15.35 31.57 -1.01
C LYS A 121 -14.13 30.70 -0.76
N VAL A 122 -12.96 31.33 -0.66
CA VAL A 122 -11.74 30.62 -0.21
C VAL A 122 -11.99 30.20 1.25
N SER A 123 -12.16 28.91 1.46
CA SER A 123 -12.19 28.35 2.81
C SER A 123 -10.77 28.28 3.34
N ASN A 124 -10.56 28.76 4.58
CA ASN A 124 -9.29 28.56 5.30
C ASN A 124 -9.24 27.18 5.99
N GLU A 125 -10.23 26.34 5.75
CA GLU A 125 -10.26 24.98 6.29
C GLU A 125 -9.40 24.03 5.43
N LEU A 126 -8.80 23.04 6.11
CA LEU A 126 -8.02 22.03 5.42
C LEU A 126 -8.91 21.17 4.48
N PRO A 127 -8.41 20.74 3.31
CA PRO A 127 -9.22 20.09 2.27
C PRO A 127 -9.97 18.83 2.72
N LEU A 128 -9.41 18.06 3.67
CA LEU A 128 -10.01 16.83 4.18
C LEU A 128 -10.65 17.01 5.57
N LYS A 129 -10.90 18.25 6.01
CA LYS A 129 -11.63 18.48 7.27
C LYS A 129 -12.99 17.79 7.25
N GLY A 130 -13.25 16.98 8.29
CA GLY A 130 -14.48 16.21 8.45
C GLY A 130 -14.44 14.81 7.83
N VAL A 131 -13.38 14.45 7.06
CA VAL A 131 -13.17 13.08 6.59
C VAL A 131 -12.61 12.24 7.73
N LYS A 132 -13.25 11.11 8.01
CA LYS A 132 -12.95 10.19 9.10
C LYS A 132 -12.35 8.90 8.57
N ILE A 133 -11.19 8.50 9.09
CA ILE A 133 -10.41 7.38 8.59
C ILE A 133 -10.09 6.40 9.71
N LEU A 134 -10.50 5.15 9.54
CA LEU A 134 -10.05 4.02 10.34
C LEU A 134 -8.78 3.45 9.69
N ASP A 135 -7.64 3.60 10.35
CA ASP A 135 -6.32 3.19 9.85
C ASP A 135 -5.84 1.90 10.53
N LEU A 136 -5.92 0.80 9.78
CA LEU A 136 -5.42 -0.52 10.16
C LEU A 136 -4.09 -0.85 9.43
N MET A 137 -3.43 0.17 8.85
CA MET A 137 -2.18 -0.01 8.13
C MET A 137 -0.97 -0.04 9.07
N TRP A 138 0.00 -0.91 8.74
CA TRP A 138 1.21 -1.13 9.51
C TRP A 138 2.46 -0.92 8.66
N ALA A 139 3.62 -0.90 9.32
CA ALA A 139 4.94 -0.65 8.76
C ALA A 139 5.08 0.79 8.21
N MET A 140 5.41 0.97 6.91
CA MET A 140 5.83 2.27 6.40
C MET A 140 4.89 2.84 5.33
N ALA A 141 4.67 2.12 4.24
CA ALA A 141 4.00 2.66 3.06
C ALA A 141 2.54 3.09 3.33
N GLY A 142 1.78 2.24 4.01
CA GLY A 142 0.41 2.56 4.41
C GLY A 142 0.33 3.71 5.41
N PRO A 143 1.02 3.63 6.57
CA PRO A 143 1.06 4.71 7.54
C PRO A 143 1.55 6.05 6.97
N ALA A 144 2.51 6.05 6.03
CA ALA A 144 2.95 7.28 5.35
C ALA A 144 1.81 7.90 4.52
N ALA A 145 1.05 7.08 3.80
CA ALA A 145 -0.08 7.56 3.02
C ALA A 145 -1.18 8.16 3.92
N SER A 146 -1.57 7.44 4.99
CA SER A 146 -2.59 7.96 5.92
C SER A 146 -2.10 9.20 6.68
N ARG A 147 -0.79 9.32 7.00
CA ARG A 147 -0.23 10.55 7.57
C ARG A 147 -0.46 11.76 6.66
N VAL A 148 -0.22 11.63 5.35
CA VAL A 148 -0.49 12.73 4.41
C VAL A 148 -1.95 13.16 4.47
N LEU A 149 -2.90 12.22 4.60
CA LEU A 149 -4.31 12.56 4.76
C LEU A 149 -4.59 13.31 6.06
N ALA A 150 -3.89 12.97 7.16
CA ALA A 150 -3.96 13.72 8.41
C ALA A 150 -3.41 15.15 8.25
N ASP A 151 -2.28 15.33 7.53
CA ASP A 151 -1.71 16.66 7.26
C ASP A 151 -2.69 17.54 6.45
N TYR A 152 -3.56 16.93 5.64
CA TYR A 152 -4.65 17.61 4.91
C TYR A 152 -5.95 17.74 5.70
N GLY A 153 -5.98 17.34 6.98
CA GLY A 153 -7.07 17.62 7.91
C GLY A 153 -8.05 16.47 8.14
N ALA A 154 -7.79 15.26 7.64
CA ALA A 154 -8.58 14.09 7.99
C ALA A 154 -8.40 13.71 9.46
N GLU A 155 -9.48 13.25 10.09
CA GLU A 155 -9.48 12.67 11.43
C GLU A 155 -9.16 11.18 11.33
N ILE A 156 -8.02 10.75 11.90
CA ILE A 156 -7.52 9.38 11.73
C ILE A 156 -7.39 8.67 13.06
N ILE A 157 -8.08 7.54 13.20
CA ILE A 157 -7.90 6.60 14.31
C ILE A 157 -7.08 5.42 13.81
N ARG A 158 -5.85 5.30 14.33
CA ARG A 158 -4.95 4.19 14.05
C ARG A 158 -5.09 3.09 15.11
N VAL A 159 -5.32 1.87 14.65
CA VAL A 159 -5.45 0.70 15.53
C VAL A 159 -4.17 -0.12 15.53
N GLU A 160 -3.73 -0.47 16.73
CA GLU A 160 -2.55 -1.29 17.00
C GLU A 160 -2.82 -2.16 18.24
N SER A 161 -2.05 -3.23 18.44
CA SER A 161 -2.19 -4.05 19.64
C SER A 161 -0.96 -3.92 20.53
N GLY A 162 -1.17 -3.76 21.83
CA GLY A 162 -0.07 -3.82 22.82
C GLY A 162 0.62 -5.17 22.88
N ASN A 163 -0.08 -6.27 22.51
CA ASN A 163 0.47 -7.62 22.46
C ASN A 163 1.26 -7.89 21.17
N LYS A 164 0.99 -7.12 20.11
CA LYS A 164 1.66 -7.21 18.82
C LYS A 164 1.82 -5.81 18.26
N ILE A 165 2.91 -5.17 18.63
CA ILE A 165 3.22 -3.80 18.18
C ILE A 165 3.67 -3.78 16.73
N ASP A 166 3.54 -2.63 16.07
CA ASP A 166 4.08 -2.42 14.73
C ASP A 166 5.60 -2.58 14.73
N ALA A 167 6.12 -3.34 13.78
CA ALA A 167 7.56 -3.63 13.68
C ALA A 167 8.42 -2.36 13.60
N VAL A 168 7.92 -1.27 13.01
CA VAL A 168 8.67 -0.01 12.93
C VAL A 168 8.88 0.66 14.27
N ARG A 169 8.12 0.32 15.32
CA ARG A 169 8.37 0.78 16.70
C ARG A 169 9.68 0.26 17.28
N THR A 170 10.21 -0.83 16.70
CA THR A 170 11.47 -1.45 17.13
C THR A 170 12.67 -1.06 16.26
N LEU A 171 12.47 -0.18 15.28
CA LEU A 171 13.52 0.24 14.35
C LEU A 171 14.09 1.61 14.73
N GLN A 172 15.42 1.74 14.57
CA GLN A 172 16.14 3.01 14.71
C GLN A 172 15.65 4.04 13.65
N PRO A 173 15.89 5.36 13.89
CA PRO A 173 16.66 5.94 14.99
C PRO A 173 15.84 6.06 16.29
N PHE A 174 16.54 5.93 17.43
CA PHE A 174 16.01 6.28 18.75
C PHE A 174 16.79 7.46 19.34
N PRO A 175 16.16 8.37 20.11
CA PRO A 175 16.88 9.40 20.84
C PRO A 175 17.92 8.77 21.78
N ASN A 176 19.15 9.26 21.75
CA ASN A 176 20.29 8.77 22.54
C ASN A 176 20.62 7.28 22.35
N ASP A 177 20.20 6.68 21.21
CA ASP A 177 20.32 5.24 20.92
C ASP A 177 19.64 4.31 21.97
N GLU A 178 18.73 4.83 22.76
CA GLU A 178 17.94 4.07 23.72
C GLU A 178 16.67 3.53 23.09
N ALA A 179 16.60 2.21 22.91
CA ALA A 179 15.46 1.54 22.30
C ALA A 179 14.20 1.66 23.17
N ASP A 180 13.21 2.38 22.65
CA ASP A 180 11.90 2.57 23.27
C ASP A 180 10.84 2.58 22.15
N PRO A 181 9.83 1.69 22.19
CA PRO A 181 8.80 1.60 21.14
C PRO A 181 8.06 2.91 20.88
N ASP A 182 7.94 3.79 21.86
CA ASP A 182 7.26 5.08 21.71
C ASP A 182 8.18 6.19 21.19
N LYS A 183 9.49 5.92 21.09
CA LYS A 183 10.51 6.87 20.65
C LYS A 183 11.10 6.54 19.28
N SER A 184 10.65 5.52 18.59
CA SER A 184 11.12 5.23 17.22
C SER A 184 10.84 6.41 16.29
N GLY A 185 11.91 6.99 15.72
CA GLY A 185 11.81 8.11 14.79
C GLY A 185 11.03 7.74 13.53
N ILE A 186 11.15 6.49 13.06
CA ILE A 186 10.39 5.99 11.91
C ILE A 186 8.89 5.96 12.25
N PHE A 187 8.52 5.34 13.37
CA PHE A 187 7.12 5.27 13.78
C PHE A 187 6.51 6.66 13.95
N ASN A 188 7.20 7.55 14.65
CA ASN A 188 6.74 8.92 14.93
C ASN A 188 6.56 9.72 13.63
N ASN A 189 7.51 9.57 12.68
CA ASN A 189 7.40 10.22 11.37
C ASN A 189 6.19 9.73 10.56
N MET A 190 5.92 8.42 10.55
CA MET A 190 4.83 7.83 9.75
C MET A 190 3.44 7.99 10.38
N ASN A 191 3.35 8.37 11.68
CA ASN A 191 2.08 8.37 12.40
C ASN A 191 1.75 9.70 13.10
N ALA A 192 2.51 10.75 12.83
CA ALA A 192 2.19 12.08 13.33
C ALA A 192 0.78 12.51 12.90
N GLY A 193 0.05 13.19 13.78
CA GLY A 193 -1.29 13.71 13.51
C GLY A 193 -2.43 12.69 13.62
N LYS A 194 -2.14 11.41 13.97
CA LYS A 194 -3.16 10.37 14.16
C LYS A 194 -3.49 10.17 15.64
N GLN A 195 -4.69 9.69 15.92
CA GLN A 195 -5.11 9.18 17.22
C GLN A 195 -4.79 7.68 17.31
N GLY A 196 -4.15 7.24 18.39
CA GLY A 196 -3.79 5.84 18.60
C GLY A 196 -4.81 5.11 19.47
N LEU A 197 -5.28 3.94 19.03
CA LEU A 197 -6.16 3.05 19.78
C LEU A 197 -5.51 1.66 19.87
N SER A 198 -5.41 1.12 21.08
CA SER A 198 -4.89 -0.23 21.29
C SER A 198 -6.02 -1.25 21.39
N LEU A 199 -6.10 -2.15 20.39
CA LEU A 199 -7.07 -3.26 20.35
C LEU A 199 -6.38 -4.56 19.94
N ASP A 200 -6.70 -5.64 20.60
CA ASP A 200 -6.26 -6.99 20.21
C ASP A 200 -7.32 -7.65 19.33
N LEU A 201 -7.16 -7.57 18.01
CA LEU A 201 -8.10 -8.11 17.02
C LEU A 201 -8.23 -9.65 17.03
N SER A 202 -7.48 -10.35 17.90
CA SER A 202 -7.70 -11.76 18.18
C SER A 202 -8.87 -12.00 19.13
N LYS A 203 -9.39 -10.94 19.75
CA LYS A 203 -10.50 -10.99 20.69
C LYS A 203 -11.83 -10.60 20.00
N PRO A 204 -12.90 -11.37 20.18
CA PRO A 204 -14.21 -11.03 19.58
C PRO A 204 -14.68 -9.63 19.97
N GLU A 205 -14.51 -9.23 21.22
CA GLU A 205 -14.96 -7.93 21.73
C GLU A 205 -14.22 -6.75 21.05
N ALA A 206 -12.98 -6.97 20.58
CA ALA A 206 -12.26 -5.97 19.81
C ALA A 206 -12.86 -5.79 18.40
N ILE A 207 -13.41 -6.85 17.82
CA ILE A 207 -14.09 -6.78 16.52
C ILE A 207 -15.39 -5.98 16.62
N ASP A 208 -16.12 -6.09 17.74
CA ASP A 208 -17.31 -5.26 17.97
C ASP A 208 -16.93 -3.76 17.97
N VAL A 209 -15.84 -3.40 18.67
CA VAL A 209 -15.32 -2.03 18.67
C VAL A 209 -14.89 -1.59 17.26
N ILE A 210 -14.29 -2.49 16.47
CA ILE A 210 -13.96 -2.18 15.07
C ILE A 210 -15.21 -1.91 14.23
N TRP A 211 -16.31 -2.62 14.47
CA TRP A 211 -17.57 -2.33 13.78
C TRP A 211 -18.12 -0.94 14.14
N ASP A 212 -18.05 -0.52 15.39
CA ASP A 212 -18.45 0.84 15.81
C ASP A 212 -17.56 1.90 15.10
N LEU A 213 -16.25 1.62 14.98
CA LEU A 213 -15.33 2.50 14.26
C LEU A 213 -15.57 2.51 12.75
N ILE A 214 -15.98 1.39 12.15
CA ILE A 214 -16.37 1.33 10.73
C ILE A 214 -17.63 2.18 10.50
N GLU A 215 -18.59 2.13 11.40
CA GLU A 215 -19.79 2.98 11.33
C GLU A 215 -19.43 4.48 11.42
N TRP A 216 -18.47 4.83 12.25
CA TRP A 216 -17.95 6.19 12.37
C TRP A 216 -17.16 6.66 11.15
N ALA A 217 -16.39 5.78 10.47
CA ALA A 217 -15.42 6.12 9.44
C ALA A 217 -16.04 6.31 8.05
N ASP A 218 -15.54 7.24 7.26
CA ASP A 218 -15.80 7.36 5.81
C ASP A 218 -14.87 6.45 5.00
N VAL A 219 -13.67 6.19 5.54
CA VAL A 219 -12.62 5.42 4.87
C VAL A 219 -12.03 4.40 5.82
N VAL A 220 -11.82 3.17 5.34
CA VAL A 220 -11.06 2.11 6.03
C VAL A 220 -9.80 1.84 5.22
N LEU A 221 -8.64 1.92 5.88
CA LEU A 221 -7.33 1.62 5.29
C LEU A 221 -6.75 0.37 5.96
N GLU A 222 -6.25 -0.60 5.18
CA GLU A 222 -5.63 -1.80 5.72
C GLU A 222 -4.42 -2.25 4.89
N SER A 223 -3.45 -2.91 5.54
CA SER A 223 -2.25 -3.46 4.89
C SER A 223 -1.94 -4.90 5.30
N PHE A 224 -2.97 -5.65 5.67
CA PHE A 224 -2.82 -7.04 6.06
C PHE A 224 -2.64 -7.98 4.86
N SER A 225 -2.27 -9.21 5.15
CA SER A 225 -2.26 -10.26 4.14
C SER A 225 -3.67 -10.52 3.61
N PRO A 226 -3.83 -10.91 2.35
CA PRO A 226 -5.13 -11.29 1.81
C PRO A 226 -5.87 -12.28 2.73
N LYS A 227 -7.16 -12.13 2.87
CA LYS A 227 -8.07 -12.88 3.75
C LYS A 227 -8.05 -12.50 5.24
N ALA A 228 -7.11 -11.71 5.74
CA ALA A 228 -7.08 -11.37 7.17
C ALA A 228 -8.36 -10.62 7.59
N MET A 229 -8.71 -9.55 6.89
CA MET A 229 -9.93 -8.78 7.15
C MET A 229 -11.19 -9.65 7.05
N SER A 230 -11.28 -10.50 6.02
CA SER A 230 -12.41 -11.43 5.86
C SER A 230 -12.48 -12.49 6.96
N ALA A 231 -11.32 -12.95 7.46
CA ALA A 231 -11.28 -13.91 8.57
C ALA A 231 -11.78 -13.32 9.90
N TRP A 232 -11.66 -12.01 10.07
CA TRP A 232 -12.25 -11.27 11.20
C TRP A 232 -13.70 -10.85 10.96
N GLY A 233 -14.29 -11.17 9.81
CA GLY A 233 -15.66 -10.78 9.46
C GLY A 233 -15.81 -9.29 9.09
N ILE A 234 -14.70 -8.59 8.82
CA ILE A 234 -14.64 -7.16 8.46
C ILE A 234 -13.97 -6.95 7.09
N GLY A 235 -14.12 -7.90 6.17
CA GLY A 235 -13.71 -7.71 4.78
C GLY A 235 -14.64 -6.75 4.04
N TYR A 236 -14.17 -6.21 2.90
CA TYR A 236 -14.96 -5.25 2.12
C TYR A 236 -16.41 -5.69 1.82
N PRO A 237 -16.70 -6.96 1.43
CA PRO A 237 -18.08 -7.37 1.19
C PRO A 237 -18.97 -7.23 2.42
N GLN A 238 -18.48 -7.63 3.61
CA GLN A 238 -19.22 -7.52 4.85
C GLN A 238 -19.44 -6.06 5.28
N ILE A 239 -18.42 -5.22 5.09
CA ILE A 239 -18.52 -3.79 5.41
C ILE A 239 -19.50 -3.11 4.45
N ALA A 240 -19.37 -3.34 3.14
CA ALA A 240 -20.20 -2.70 2.13
C ALA A 240 -21.67 -3.12 2.19
N GLU A 241 -21.98 -4.32 2.72
CA GLU A 241 -23.36 -4.75 2.98
C GLU A 241 -24.04 -3.87 4.03
N LYS A 242 -23.30 -3.45 5.07
CA LYS A 242 -23.84 -2.59 6.15
C LYS A 242 -23.68 -1.09 5.85
N LYS A 243 -22.62 -0.73 5.16
CA LYS A 243 -22.25 0.66 4.86
C LYS A 243 -21.81 0.78 3.39
N PRO A 244 -22.75 0.85 2.44
CA PRO A 244 -22.46 0.84 1.00
C PRO A 244 -21.58 1.99 0.50
N GLU A 245 -21.60 3.13 1.19
CA GLU A 245 -20.81 4.32 0.86
C GLU A 245 -19.36 4.27 1.32
N ILE A 246 -18.98 3.23 2.07
CA ILE A 246 -17.62 3.14 2.64
C ILE A 246 -16.56 3.03 1.55
N ILE A 247 -15.49 3.77 1.70
CA ILE A 247 -14.29 3.60 0.88
C ILE A 247 -13.33 2.70 1.63
N MET A 248 -12.93 1.58 1.02
CA MET A 248 -11.91 0.71 1.61
C MET A 248 -10.71 0.60 0.68
N ALA A 249 -9.52 0.90 1.19
CA ALA A 249 -8.27 0.73 0.48
C ALA A 249 -7.41 -0.35 1.15
N SER A 250 -7.04 -1.37 0.35
CA SER A 250 -6.20 -2.48 0.77
C SER A 250 -4.85 -2.42 0.06
N SER A 251 -3.76 -2.42 0.83
CA SER A 251 -2.40 -2.35 0.31
C SER A 251 -1.56 -3.52 0.81
N CYS A 252 -1.10 -4.38 -0.09
CA CYS A 252 -0.15 -5.44 0.22
C CYS A 252 0.79 -5.67 -0.96
N LEU A 253 1.90 -6.39 -0.74
CA LEU A 253 3.00 -6.49 -1.69
C LEU A 253 2.57 -6.85 -3.12
N MET A 254 1.71 -7.86 -3.27
CA MET A 254 1.29 -8.38 -4.57
C MET A 254 -0.19 -8.08 -4.90
N GLY A 255 -0.87 -7.30 -4.06
CA GLY A 255 -2.30 -7.05 -4.13
C GLY A 255 -3.14 -8.19 -3.54
N GLN A 256 -4.44 -7.96 -3.37
CA GLN A 256 -5.35 -8.84 -2.64
C GLN A 256 -5.72 -10.12 -3.41
N THR A 257 -5.46 -10.19 -4.71
CA THR A 257 -5.88 -11.29 -5.60
C THR A 257 -4.77 -11.74 -6.54
N GLY A 258 -4.85 -12.99 -6.98
CA GLY A 258 -3.93 -13.58 -7.95
C GLY A 258 -3.04 -14.68 -7.38
N PRO A 259 -2.28 -15.40 -8.23
CA PRO A 259 -1.51 -16.56 -7.84
C PRO A 259 -0.38 -16.26 -6.83
N ARG A 260 0.10 -15.01 -6.79
CA ARG A 260 1.16 -14.55 -5.88
C ARG A 260 0.65 -13.64 -4.76
N ALA A 261 -0.66 -13.49 -4.58
CA ALA A 261 -1.24 -12.60 -3.56
C ALA A 261 -0.77 -12.90 -2.13
N GLN A 262 -0.43 -14.15 -1.83
CA GLN A 262 0.05 -14.58 -0.51
C GLN A 262 1.56 -14.38 -0.28
N VAL A 263 2.32 -13.89 -1.26
CA VAL A 263 3.75 -13.60 -1.08
C VAL A 263 3.91 -12.45 -0.07
N PRO A 264 4.51 -12.71 1.09
CA PRO A 264 4.71 -11.67 2.09
C PRO A 264 5.92 -10.82 1.72
N GLY A 265 5.95 -9.56 2.16
CA GLY A 265 7.15 -8.74 1.97
C GLY A 265 6.98 -7.28 2.32
N TYR A 266 8.12 -6.61 2.31
CA TYR A 266 8.27 -5.18 2.53
C TYR A 266 8.91 -4.51 1.30
N GLY A 267 9.19 -3.21 1.37
CA GLY A 267 9.69 -2.41 0.25
C GLY A 267 10.90 -2.97 -0.49
N ASN A 268 11.90 -3.54 0.22
CA ASN A 268 13.08 -4.15 -0.42
C ASN A 268 12.69 -5.34 -1.31
N MET A 269 11.69 -6.12 -0.89
CA MET A 269 11.19 -7.27 -1.67
C MET A 269 10.36 -6.79 -2.86
N ALA A 270 9.60 -5.70 -2.69
CA ALA A 270 8.93 -5.05 -3.80
C ALA A 270 9.94 -4.59 -4.86
N ALA A 271 11.03 -3.94 -4.45
CA ALA A 271 12.10 -3.54 -5.36
C ALA A 271 12.72 -4.72 -6.11
N ALA A 272 12.98 -5.84 -5.40
CA ALA A 272 13.54 -7.05 -6.02
C ALA A 272 12.58 -7.68 -7.06
N ILE A 273 11.28 -7.59 -6.85
CA ILE A 273 10.25 -8.16 -7.77
C ILE A 273 9.98 -7.21 -8.95
N ALA A 274 10.26 -5.93 -8.80
CA ALA A 274 9.97 -4.92 -9.81
C ALA A 274 11.00 -4.89 -10.97
N GLY A 275 12.13 -5.56 -10.85
CA GLY A 275 13.18 -5.65 -11.86
C GLY A 275 14.35 -4.71 -11.67
#